data_7c02dca30fe13edd14454d023a603f45
#
_entry.id   7c02dca30fe13edd14454d023a603f45
#
_cell.length_a   1.000
_cell.length_b   1.000
_cell.length_c   1.000
_cell.angle_alpha   90.00
_cell.angle_beta   90.00
_cell.angle_gamma   90.00
#
_symmetry.space_group_name_H-M   'P 1'
#
loop_
_entity.id
_entity.type
_entity.pdbx_description
1 polymer ?
#
loop_
_entity_poly.entity_id
_entity_poly.type
_entity_poly.pdbx_seq_one_letter_code
_entity_poly.pdbx_strand_id
1 'polypeptide(L)'
;MGLVAVTALSATACGHSSGNSSPAKPGQPGGTNAVKVTMANNGGKDGCALDTGSVPAGPVTFTVVNTSAPGITEMELLKDQRIVGEKENLAPGLDPVSFTVTLDGGSYQLYCPGASTEYQTLTVTGRASAAPTGTVASILSQGTKDYAAYIVNQIHQLGDGVKALDAAVQAGNLDAAKAAYAKARLFWERSEASVEGFVLPGFSVGDNAGSLDYLIDMRASSPVDAKVGWKGFHAIERDLWQGGAITPGTKALSTELVGNVAKLNDVVANLQYKPEDLANGASDLIEELQNTKITGEEEAFSHIDLVDFSGNVEGAQQAYAALRPGLEKIDGNLVNQIDQQFQAVLKVLDGYRDPSALGGYRLYTPELRATDATKLTAVIQPLHQSLSTVAQKVVSAN
;
A
#
# COMPACT_ATOMS: atom_id res chain seq x y z
N MET A 1 -0.40 51.43 -62.36
CA MET A 1 0.99 51.84 -62.16
C MET A 1 1.41 51.27 -60.85
N GLY A 2 2.33 50.34 -60.62
CA GLY A 2 3.26 49.65 -61.52
C GLY A 2 3.53 48.28 -60.87
N LEU A 3 3.63 47.28 -61.72
CA LEU A 3 4.08 45.91 -61.38
C LEU A 3 5.57 45.91 -61.00
N VAL A 4 5.98 45.08 -59.98
CA VAL A 4 7.32 44.53 -60.03
C VAL A 4 7.18 43.04 -59.61
N ALA A 5 7.52 42.19 -60.58
CA ALA A 5 7.71 40.76 -60.43
C ALA A 5 9.15 40.51 -59.95
N VAL A 6 9.33 39.54 -59.02
CA VAL A 6 10.64 38.95 -58.75
C VAL A 6 10.50 37.43 -58.75
N THR A 7 11.27 36.85 -59.61
CA THR A 7 11.39 35.44 -60.01
C THR A 7 11.99 34.54 -58.87
N ALA A 8 11.46 33.32 -58.80
CA ALA A 8 12.00 32.20 -58.02
C ALA A 8 13.28 31.65 -58.68
N LEU A 9 14.29 31.36 -57.86
CA LEU A 9 15.34 30.39 -58.18
C LEU A 9 15.27 29.21 -57.22
N SER A 10 14.97 28.06 -57.77
CA SER A 10 15.10 26.75 -57.12
C SER A 10 16.57 26.32 -57.17
N ALA A 11 17.12 25.95 -55.97
CA ALA A 11 18.37 25.22 -55.89
C ALA A 11 18.12 23.94 -55.14
N THR A 12 18.14 22.81 -55.84
CA THR A 12 18.24 21.45 -55.31
C THR A 12 19.64 21.20 -54.80
N ALA A 13 19.77 20.82 -53.50
CA ALA A 13 21.01 20.25 -52.97
C ALA A 13 20.67 18.97 -52.23
N CYS A 14 21.12 17.84 -52.74
CA CYS A 14 21.21 16.57 -52.05
C CYS A 14 22.26 16.70 -50.95
N GLY A 15 21.87 16.38 -49.71
CA GLY A 15 22.74 16.34 -48.53
C GLY A 15 22.47 15.10 -47.70
N HIS A 16 23.50 14.28 -47.59
CA HIS A 16 23.56 13.04 -46.81
C HIS A 16 23.10 13.24 -45.37
N SER A 17 22.22 12.35 -44.89
CA SER A 17 21.89 12.19 -43.47
C SER A 17 23.01 11.44 -42.78
N SER A 18 23.92 12.14 -42.13
CA SER A 18 24.75 11.61 -41.04
C SER A 18 24.02 11.78 -39.72
N GLY A 19 23.62 10.66 -39.12
CA GLY A 19 23.04 10.63 -37.79
C GLY A 19 23.99 11.23 -36.77
N ASN A 20 23.61 12.38 -36.26
CA ASN A 20 24.28 13.01 -35.12
C ASN A 20 23.48 12.69 -33.87
N SER A 21 23.86 11.61 -33.20
CA SER A 21 23.45 11.37 -31.82
C SER A 21 24.13 12.41 -30.93
N SER A 22 23.40 13.46 -30.61
CA SER A 22 23.82 14.40 -29.58
C SER A 22 23.89 13.68 -28.23
N PRO A 23 24.98 13.86 -27.45
CA PRO A 23 25.04 13.35 -26.10
C PRO A 23 23.96 14.04 -25.26
N ALA A 24 23.23 13.25 -24.51
CA ALA A 24 22.27 13.72 -23.52
C ALA A 24 22.94 14.72 -22.57
N LYS A 25 22.34 15.91 -22.42
CA LYS A 25 22.74 16.90 -21.42
C LYS A 25 22.65 16.31 -20.01
N PRO A 26 23.66 16.41 -19.18
CA PRO A 26 23.55 16.07 -17.75
C PRO A 26 22.68 17.11 -17.05
N GLY A 27 21.68 16.65 -16.30
CA GLY A 27 21.12 17.36 -15.16
C GLY A 27 20.07 18.43 -15.48
N GLN A 28 18.83 17.99 -15.65
CA GLN A 28 17.70 18.81 -15.22
C GLN A 28 17.22 18.26 -13.89
N PRO A 29 16.99 19.08 -12.85
CA PRO A 29 16.51 18.57 -11.55
C PRO A 29 15.08 18.06 -11.65
N GLY A 30 14.85 16.79 -11.26
CA GLY A 30 13.68 16.37 -10.54
C GLY A 30 12.34 16.24 -11.29
N GLY A 31 12.30 15.70 -12.53
CA GLY A 31 11.06 15.13 -13.05
C GLY A 31 11.01 13.62 -12.77
N THR A 32 9.89 13.12 -12.24
CA THR A 32 9.66 11.67 -12.16
C THR A 32 9.35 11.14 -13.56
N ASN A 33 9.89 9.95 -13.91
CA ASN A 33 9.41 9.24 -15.07
C ASN A 33 7.96 8.82 -14.84
N ALA A 34 7.13 8.83 -15.89
CA ALA A 34 5.73 8.45 -15.76
C ALA A 34 5.46 7.15 -16.52
N VAL A 35 4.67 6.28 -15.93
CA VAL A 35 4.13 5.05 -16.53
C VAL A 35 2.63 5.04 -16.30
N LYS A 36 1.86 4.87 -17.38
CA LYS A 36 0.41 4.69 -17.28
C LYS A 36 0.06 3.21 -17.40
N VAL A 37 -0.71 2.72 -16.44
CA VAL A 37 -1.30 1.38 -16.46
C VAL A 37 -2.78 1.53 -16.77
N THR A 38 -3.26 0.84 -17.80
CA THR A 38 -4.68 0.89 -18.19
C THR A 38 -5.28 -0.51 -18.15
N MET A 39 -6.32 -0.67 -17.37
CA MET A 39 -7.14 -1.88 -17.31
C MET A 39 -8.37 -1.69 -18.18
N ALA A 40 -8.60 -2.61 -19.11
CA ALA A 40 -9.72 -2.53 -20.05
C ALA A 40 -10.21 -3.91 -20.46
N ASN A 41 -11.54 -4.04 -20.67
CA ASN A 41 -12.12 -5.23 -21.27
C ASN A 41 -12.10 -5.09 -22.80
N ASN A 42 -11.47 -6.05 -23.46
CA ASN A 42 -11.37 -6.10 -24.93
C ASN A 42 -11.99 -7.40 -25.42
N GLY A 43 -13.21 -7.32 -25.96
CA GLY A 43 -13.90 -8.49 -26.53
C GLY A 43 -14.23 -9.59 -25.52
N GLY A 44 -14.59 -9.21 -24.29
CA GLY A 44 -14.94 -10.12 -23.19
C GLY A 44 -13.75 -10.68 -22.41
N LYS A 45 -12.55 -10.14 -22.64
CA LYS A 45 -11.34 -10.47 -21.88
C LYS A 45 -10.78 -9.22 -21.21
N ASP A 46 -10.62 -9.30 -19.90
CA ASP A 46 -9.97 -8.25 -19.14
C ASP A 46 -8.47 -8.27 -19.39
N GLY A 47 -7.89 -7.11 -19.57
CA GLY A 47 -6.49 -6.91 -19.84
C GLY A 47 -5.94 -5.72 -19.08
N CYS A 48 -4.67 -5.81 -18.74
CA CYS A 48 -3.90 -4.76 -18.08
C CYS A 48 -2.73 -4.40 -19.00
N ALA A 49 -2.52 -3.12 -19.32
CA ALA A 49 -1.54 -2.69 -20.29
C ALA A 49 -0.71 -1.51 -19.79
N LEU A 50 0.61 -1.59 -19.99
CA LEU A 50 1.56 -0.49 -19.81
C LEU A 50 1.58 0.36 -21.09
N ASP A 51 1.67 1.68 -20.95
CA ASP A 51 1.91 2.60 -22.08
C ASP A 51 3.36 2.57 -22.57
N THR A 52 4.28 2.07 -21.74
CA THR A 52 5.69 1.87 -22.08
C THR A 52 6.24 0.59 -21.45
N GLY A 53 7.04 -0.16 -22.18
CA GLY A 53 7.75 -1.35 -21.65
C GLY A 53 9.13 -1.03 -21.08
N SER A 54 9.56 0.24 -21.07
CA SER A 54 10.89 0.62 -20.56
C SER A 54 10.92 2.04 -20.03
N VAL A 55 11.60 2.24 -18.89
CA VAL A 55 11.84 3.56 -18.28
C VAL A 55 13.29 3.68 -17.79
N PRO A 56 13.85 4.89 -17.69
CA PRO A 56 15.12 5.10 -16.98
C PRO A 56 15.01 4.80 -15.49
N ALA A 57 16.11 4.33 -14.90
CA ALA A 57 16.22 4.18 -13.43
C ALA A 57 16.09 5.54 -12.73
N GLY A 58 15.50 5.51 -11.52
CA GLY A 58 15.19 6.67 -10.71
C GLY A 58 13.73 6.70 -10.26
N PRO A 59 13.22 7.84 -9.80
CA PRO A 59 11.81 7.98 -9.43
C PRO A 59 10.89 7.76 -10.63
N VAL A 60 9.89 6.88 -10.46
CA VAL A 60 8.85 6.55 -11.44
C VAL A 60 7.50 6.70 -10.79
N THR A 61 6.62 7.49 -11.41
CA THR A 61 5.21 7.60 -10.97
C THR A 61 4.36 6.72 -11.88
N PHE A 62 3.69 5.75 -11.29
CA PHE A 62 2.67 4.93 -11.93
C PHE A 62 1.32 5.58 -11.75
N THR A 63 0.57 5.71 -12.85
CA THR A 63 -0.84 6.14 -12.82
C THR A 63 -1.69 4.99 -13.34
N VAL A 64 -2.54 4.45 -12.46
CA VAL A 64 -3.36 3.27 -12.72
C VAL A 64 -4.80 3.70 -12.95
N VAL A 65 -5.40 3.22 -14.02
CA VAL A 65 -6.80 3.48 -14.35
C VAL A 65 -7.50 2.21 -14.82
N ASN A 66 -8.62 1.88 -14.21
CA ASN A 66 -9.50 0.83 -14.70
C ASN A 66 -10.65 1.46 -15.50
N THR A 67 -10.61 1.31 -16.81
CA THR A 67 -11.62 1.88 -17.71
C THR A 67 -12.82 0.98 -17.90
N SER A 68 -12.66 -0.35 -17.89
CA SER A 68 -13.77 -1.29 -18.19
C SER A 68 -13.46 -2.75 -17.86
N ALA A 69 -12.47 -3.07 -17.02
CA ALA A 69 -12.09 -4.44 -16.68
C ALA A 69 -12.61 -4.83 -15.28
N PRO A 70 -13.86 -5.35 -15.15
CA PRO A 70 -14.47 -5.63 -13.86
C PRO A 70 -13.82 -6.80 -13.10
N GLY A 71 -13.08 -7.66 -13.79
CA GLY A 71 -12.38 -8.80 -13.19
C GLY A 71 -10.96 -8.47 -12.69
N ILE A 72 -10.49 -7.23 -12.85
CA ILE A 72 -9.18 -6.79 -12.36
C ILE A 72 -9.42 -5.70 -11.33
N THR A 73 -9.12 -6.00 -10.08
CA THR A 73 -9.33 -5.07 -8.95
C THR A 73 -8.02 -4.59 -8.32
N GLU A 74 -6.87 -5.11 -8.82
CA GLU A 74 -5.58 -4.92 -8.19
C GLU A 74 -4.47 -4.85 -9.25
N MET A 75 -3.40 -4.12 -8.94
CA MET A 75 -2.18 -4.07 -9.71
C MET A 75 -0.96 -3.98 -8.79
N GLU A 76 -0.04 -4.93 -8.96
CA GLU A 76 1.21 -4.99 -8.21
C GLU A 76 2.42 -4.75 -9.12
N LEU A 77 3.41 -4.01 -8.63
CA LEU A 77 4.74 -3.90 -9.22
C LEU A 77 5.71 -4.78 -8.45
N LEU A 78 6.29 -5.76 -9.12
CA LEU A 78 7.09 -6.81 -8.51
C LEU A 78 8.58 -6.68 -8.84
N LYS A 79 9.41 -6.93 -7.83
CA LYS A 79 10.86 -7.08 -7.97
C LYS A 79 11.35 -8.22 -7.08
N ASP A 80 12.00 -9.21 -7.70
CA ASP A 80 12.64 -10.32 -6.98
C ASP A 80 11.71 -11.02 -5.97
N GLN A 81 10.46 -11.31 -6.37
CA GLN A 81 9.43 -11.94 -5.54
C GLN A 81 8.90 -11.04 -4.38
N ARG A 82 9.05 -9.75 -4.50
CA ARG A 82 8.49 -8.78 -3.55
C ARG A 82 7.63 -7.78 -4.29
N ILE A 83 6.50 -7.43 -3.72
CA ILE A 83 5.71 -6.28 -4.13
C ILE A 83 6.48 -5.03 -3.69
N VAL A 84 6.77 -4.13 -4.63
CA VAL A 84 7.48 -2.87 -4.40
C VAL A 84 6.60 -1.65 -4.61
N GLY A 85 5.34 -1.87 -4.91
CA GLY A 85 4.27 -0.89 -5.00
C GLY A 85 3.03 -1.55 -5.58
N GLU A 86 1.87 -1.16 -5.11
CA GLU A 86 0.59 -1.72 -5.53
C GLU A 86 -0.53 -0.70 -5.47
N LYS A 87 -1.65 -1.02 -6.08
CA LYS A 87 -2.93 -0.37 -5.92
C LYS A 87 -4.04 -1.40 -6.00
N GLU A 88 -4.92 -1.36 -5.03
CA GLU A 88 -6.08 -2.20 -4.88
C GLU A 88 -7.38 -1.44 -5.18
N ASN A 89 -8.50 -2.17 -5.12
CA ASN A 89 -9.86 -1.65 -5.23
C ASN A 89 -10.12 -0.86 -6.52
N LEU A 90 -9.51 -1.30 -7.61
CA LEU A 90 -9.52 -0.66 -8.93
C LEU A 90 -10.78 -0.98 -9.72
N ALA A 91 -11.91 -0.40 -9.36
CA ALA A 91 -13.16 -0.63 -10.07
C ALA A 91 -13.27 0.24 -11.36
N PRO A 92 -13.96 -0.27 -12.42
CA PRO A 92 -14.20 0.53 -13.62
C PRO A 92 -14.96 1.82 -13.33
N GLY A 93 -14.46 2.93 -13.87
CA GLY A 93 -15.09 4.25 -13.78
C GLY A 93 -14.71 5.05 -12.53
N LEU A 94 -13.84 4.53 -11.67
CA LEU A 94 -13.21 5.33 -10.62
C LEU A 94 -12.10 6.23 -11.19
N ASP A 95 -11.79 7.28 -10.46
CA ASP A 95 -10.69 8.18 -10.80
C ASP A 95 -9.35 7.43 -10.81
N PRO A 96 -8.39 7.82 -11.68
CA PRO A 96 -7.07 7.23 -11.69
C PRO A 96 -6.36 7.44 -10.35
N VAL A 97 -5.68 6.39 -9.87
CA VAL A 97 -4.83 6.43 -8.68
C VAL A 97 -3.36 6.40 -9.06
N SER A 98 -2.48 6.91 -8.21
CA SER A 98 -1.04 6.95 -8.50
C SER A 98 -0.21 6.61 -7.28
N PHE A 99 0.96 6.02 -7.54
CA PHE A 99 2.03 5.86 -6.55
C PHE A 99 3.39 6.14 -7.19
N THR A 100 4.38 6.51 -6.39
CA THR A 100 5.72 6.83 -6.86
C THR A 100 6.74 5.97 -6.11
N VAL A 101 7.64 5.32 -6.87
CA VAL A 101 8.72 4.49 -6.34
C VAL A 101 10.02 4.80 -7.06
N THR A 102 11.16 4.70 -6.37
CA THR A 102 12.48 4.79 -6.99
C THR A 102 12.95 3.41 -7.44
N LEU A 103 13.07 3.22 -8.76
CA LEU A 103 13.45 1.96 -9.37
C LEU A 103 14.93 1.96 -9.76
N ASP A 104 15.65 0.87 -9.39
CA ASP A 104 16.99 0.57 -9.89
C ASP A 104 16.91 -0.15 -11.24
N GLY A 105 18.01 -0.12 -11.99
CA GLY A 105 18.09 -0.83 -13.27
C GLY A 105 17.85 -2.32 -13.13
N GLY A 106 17.06 -2.88 -14.04
CA GLY A 106 16.72 -4.31 -14.05
C GLY A 106 15.36 -4.60 -14.63
N SER A 107 14.90 -5.83 -14.47
CA SER A 107 13.57 -6.25 -14.89
C SER A 107 12.62 -6.23 -13.70
N TYR A 108 11.44 -5.65 -13.93
CA TYR A 108 10.30 -5.65 -13.02
C TYR A 108 9.13 -6.35 -13.70
N GLN A 109 8.22 -6.86 -12.94
CA GLN A 109 6.96 -7.40 -13.46
C GLN A 109 5.80 -6.57 -12.92
N LEU A 110 4.89 -6.24 -13.81
CA LEU A 110 3.56 -5.76 -13.44
C LEU A 110 2.66 -6.99 -13.37
N TYR A 111 2.02 -7.20 -12.25
CA TYR A 111 1.07 -8.27 -12.04
C TYR A 111 -0.33 -7.68 -11.85
N CYS A 112 -1.29 -8.19 -12.61
CA CYS A 112 -2.69 -7.80 -12.55
C CYS A 112 -3.53 -9.07 -12.46
N PRO A 113 -3.89 -9.52 -11.26
CA PRO A 113 -4.72 -10.71 -11.08
C PRO A 113 -6.02 -10.61 -11.85
N GLY A 114 -6.43 -11.69 -12.50
CA GLY A 114 -7.65 -11.74 -13.31
C GLY A 114 -7.52 -11.22 -14.74
N ALA A 115 -6.38 -10.65 -15.13
CA ALA A 115 -6.12 -10.28 -16.51
C ALA A 115 -5.88 -11.53 -17.37
N SER A 116 -6.28 -11.48 -18.65
CA SER A 116 -6.01 -12.57 -19.61
C SER A 116 -4.51 -12.83 -19.83
N THR A 117 -3.67 -11.86 -19.58
CA THR A 117 -2.22 -11.95 -19.43
C THR A 117 -1.88 -11.21 -18.14
N GLU A 118 -1.69 -11.94 -17.06
CA GLU A 118 -1.54 -11.38 -15.72
C GLU A 118 -0.20 -10.67 -15.52
N TYR A 119 0.86 -11.14 -16.17
CA TYR A 119 2.21 -10.60 -15.98
C TYR A 119 2.68 -9.84 -17.22
N GLN A 120 3.25 -8.65 -16.99
CA GLN A 120 3.93 -7.86 -18.03
C GLN A 120 5.29 -7.42 -17.51
N THR A 121 6.26 -7.31 -18.42
CA THR A 121 7.62 -6.90 -18.06
C THR A 121 7.79 -5.40 -18.27
N LEU A 122 8.32 -4.72 -17.25
CA LEU A 122 8.85 -3.37 -17.31
C LEU A 122 10.37 -3.44 -17.18
N THR A 123 11.08 -2.96 -18.20
CA THR A 123 12.54 -2.87 -18.16
C THR A 123 12.97 -1.50 -17.64
N VAL A 124 13.70 -1.47 -16.55
CA VAL A 124 14.31 -0.24 -16.03
C VAL A 124 15.75 -0.17 -16.51
N THR A 125 16.08 0.89 -17.26
CA THR A 125 17.40 1.05 -17.91
C THR A 125 18.32 1.96 -17.11
N GLY A 126 19.61 1.66 -17.13
CA GLY A 126 20.61 2.45 -16.40
C GLY A 126 20.73 2.07 -14.93
N ARG A 127 21.24 2.99 -14.14
CA ARG A 127 21.32 2.87 -12.67
C ARG A 127 20.68 4.13 -12.08
N ALA A 128 19.90 3.97 -11.04
CA ALA A 128 19.40 5.12 -10.30
C ALA A 128 20.59 5.99 -9.84
N SER A 129 20.40 7.30 -9.87
CA SER A 129 21.39 8.23 -9.32
C SER A 129 21.67 7.84 -7.87
N ALA A 130 22.88 8.16 -7.40
CA ALA A 130 23.16 8.03 -5.97
C ALA A 130 22.06 8.75 -5.17
N ALA A 131 21.74 8.19 -3.99
CA ALA A 131 20.76 8.81 -3.11
C ALA A 131 21.03 10.33 -2.98
N PRO A 132 19.97 11.17 -2.96
CA PRO A 132 20.13 12.61 -2.79
C PRO A 132 21.04 12.93 -1.59
N THR A 133 21.86 13.94 -1.72
CA THR A 133 22.75 14.41 -0.64
C THR A 133 22.33 15.81 -0.21
N GLY A 134 22.53 16.15 1.05
CA GLY A 134 22.13 17.44 1.62
C GLY A 134 21.32 17.31 2.90
N THR A 135 20.97 18.45 3.49
CA THR A 135 20.30 18.47 4.79
C THR A 135 18.94 17.78 4.77
N VAL A 136 18.12 18.01 3.73
CA VAL A 136 16.78 17.40 3.61
C VAL A 136 16.90 15.89 3.43
N ALA A 137 17.75 15.44 2.51
CA ALA A 137 17.98 14.00 2.28
C ALA A 137 18.50 13.30 3.55
N SER A 138 19.38 13.93 4.31
CA SER A 138 19.86 13.38 5.58
C SER A 138 18.75 13.25 6.62
N ILE A 139 17.87 14.25 6.72
CA ILE A 139 16.72 14.21 7.62
C ILE A 139 15.76 13.08 7.23
N LEU A 140 15.42 12.97 5.94
CA LEU A 140 14.54 11.91 5.43
C LEU A 140 15.17 10.53 5.66
N SER A 141 16.47 10.36 5.39
CA SER A 141 17.20 9.12 5.66
C SER A 141 17.25 8.74 7.13
N GLN A 142 17.29 9.70 8.05
CA GLN A 142 17.16 9.40 9.48
C GLN A 142 15.73 8.95 9.80
N GLY A 143 14.71 9.64 9.27
CA GLY A 143 13.31 9.26 9.45
C GLY A 143 13.03 7.84 8.99
N THR A 144 13.58 7.40 7.84
CA THR A 144 13.37 6.01 7.38
C THR A 144 13.99 4.96 8.31
N LYS A 145 15.13 5.27 8.94
CA LYS A 145 15.75 4.37 9.94
C LYS A 145 14.93 4.29 11.22
N ASP A 146 14.43 5.42 11.69
CA ASP A 146 13.60 5.48 12.89
C ASP A 146 12.28 4.73 12.66
N TYR A 147 11.71 4.86 11.46
CA TYR A 147 10.51 4.12 11.07
C TYR A 147 10.76 2.62 10.96
N ALA A 148 11.89 2.19 10.37
CA ALA A 148 12.24 0.77 10.33
C ALA A 148 12.32 0.15 11.74
N ALA A 149 12.91 0.87 12.70
CA ALA A 149 12.94 0.43 14.10
C ALA A 149 11.53 0.36 14.73
N TYR A 150 10.63 1.29 14.36
CA TYR A 150 9.24 1.27 14.77
C TYR A 150 8.52 0.01 14.23
N ILE A 151 8.64 -0.31 12.94
CA ILE A 151 8.01 -1.49 12.34
C ILE A 151 8.54 -2.78 12.99
N VAL A 152 9.85 -2.93 13.17
CA VAL A 152 10.41 -4.08 13.90
C VAL A 152 9.77 -4.22 15.28
N ASN A 153 9.58 -3.11 16.01
CA ASN A 153 8.92 -3.14 17.31
C ASN A 153 7.43 -3.54 17.21
N GLN A 154 6.67 -3.02 16.22
CA GLN A 154 5.27 -3.40 16.02
C GLN A 154 5.13 -4.91 15.75
N ILE A 155 5.98 -5.48 14.89
CA ILE A 155 5.93 -6.92 14.58
C ILE A 155 6.34 -7.78 15.79
N HIS A 156 7.28 -7.32 16.62
CA HIS A 156 7.56 -7.98 17.90
C HIS A 156 6.34 -7.99 18.83
N GLN A 157 5.65 -6.84 18.97
CA GLN A 157 4.44 -6.74 19.79
C GLN A 157 3.29 -7.59 19.19
N LEU A 158 3.17 -7.64 17.87
CA LEU A 158 2.27 -8.56 17.18
C LEU A 158 2.59 -10.02 17.54
N GLY A 159 3.87 -10.41 17.48
CA GLY A 159 4.33 -11.75 17.89
C GLY A 159 3.96 -12.13 19.31
N ASP A 160 4.06 -11.20 20.25
CA ASP A 160 3.62 -11.43 21.64
C ASP A 160 2.09 -11.46 21.74
N GLY A 161 1.39 -10.62 20.96
CA GLY A 161 -0.07 -10.59 20.89
C GLY A 161 -0.66 -11.92 20.38
N VAL A 162 -0.13 -12.45 19.27
CA VAL A 162 -0.62 -13.73 18.72
C VAL A 162 -0.29 -14.93 19.59
N LYS A 163 0.83 -14.91 20.33
CA LYS A 163 1.13 -15.94 21.35
C LYS A 163 0.14 -15.88 22.49
N ALA A 164 -0.27 -14.69 22.93
CA ALA A 164 -1.29 -14.54 23.97
C ALA A 164 -2.66 -15.01 23.46
N LEU A 165 -3.00 -14.73 22.20
CA LEU A 165 -4.19 -15.25 21.54
C LEU A 165 -4.17 -16.79 21.50
N ASP A 166 -3.08 -17.39 21.00
CA ASP A 166 -2.93 -18.85 20.95
C ASP A 166 -3.05 -19.48 22.35
N ALA A 167 -2.39 -18.92 23.36
CA ALA A 167 -2.50 -19.42 24.74
C ALA A 167 -3.95 -19.44 25.27
N ALA A 168 -4.72 -18.38 24.99
CA ALA A 168 -6.13 -18.30 25.36
C ALA A 168 -6.99 -19.32 24.59
N VAL A 169 -6.72 -19.48 23.29
CA VAL A 169 -7.37 -20.47 22.41
C VAL A 169 -7.05 -21.90 22.86
N GLN A 170 -5.78 -22.21 23.14
CA GLN A 170 -5.38 -23.53 23.61
C GLN A 170 -6.03 -23.89 24.98
N ALA A 171 -6.19 -22.88 25.85
CA ALA A 171 -6.88 -23.03 27.14
C ALA A 171 -8.42 -23.18 26.99
N GLY A 172 -8.99 -22.93 25.82
CA GLY A 172 -10.43 -22.93 25.58
C GLY A 172 -11.16 -21.74 26.22
N ASN A 173 -10.46 -20.65 26.52
CA ASN A 173 -11.03 -19.45 27.13
C ASN A 173 -11.48 -18.47 26.06
N LEU A 174 -12.74 -18.50 25.70
CA LEU A 174 -13.33 -17.71 24.60
C LEU A 174 -13.19 -16.21 24.84
N ASP A 175 -13.49 -15.71 26.03
CA ASP A 175 -13.45 -14.28 26.32
C ASP A 175 -12.01 -13.75 26.33
N ALA A 176 -11.07 -14.49 26.89
CA ALA A 176 -9.65 -14.14 26.83
C ALA A 176 -9.11 -14.17 25.40
N ALA A 177 -9.58 -15.13 24.56
CA ALA A 177 -9.20 -15.21 23.15
C ALA A 177 -9.69 -14.00 22.38
N LYS A 178 -10.95 -13.58 22.57
CA LYS A 178 -11.50 -12.36 21.95
C LYS A 178 -10.74 -11.10 22.37
N ALA A 179 -10.40 -10.98 23.65
CA ALA A 179 -9.64 -9.83 24.15
C ALA A 179 -8.20 -9.80 23.58
N ALA A 180 -7.53 -10.96 23.48
CA ALA A 180 -6.20 -11.07 22.90
C ALA A 180 -6.21 -10.81 21.38
N TYR A 181 -7.26 -11.25 20.67
CA TYR A 181 -7.49 -10.98 19.25
C TYR A 181 -7.51 -9.47 18.99
N ALA A 182 -8.44 -8.74 19.61
CA ALA A 182 -8.58 -7.29 19.42
C ALA A 182 -7.27 -6.51 19.72
N LYS A 183 -6.49 -7.00 20.70
CA LYS A 183 -5.19 -6.40 21.03
C LYS A 183 -4.13 -6.71 19.97
N ALA A 184 -4.09 -7.92 19.44
CA ALA A 184 -3.11 -8.32 18.42
C ALA A 184 -3.37 -7.61 17.08
N ARG A 185 -4.64 -7.48 16.67
CA ARG A 185 -5.06 -6.75 15.48
C ARG A 185 -4.43 -5.35 15.40
N LEU A 186 -4.49 -4.60 16.49
CA LEU A 186 -3.96 -3.24 16.54
C LEU A 186 -2.47 -3.14 16.12
N PHE A 187 -1.65 -4.14 16.41
CA PHE A 187 -0.24 -4.15 16.00
C PHE A 187 -0.06 -4.49 14.53
N TRP A 188 -0.91 -5.36 13.98
CA TRP A 188 -0.95 -5.65 12.56
C TRP A 188 -1.32 -4.40 11.79
N GLU A 189 -2.43 -3.80 12.08
CA GLU A 189 -2.97 -2.61 11.41
C GLU A 189 -2.02 -1.41 11.38
N ARG A 190 -1.21 -1.24 12.43
CA ARG A 190 -0.18 -0.19 12.47
C ARG A 190 0.98 -0.41 11.51
N SER A 191 1.17 -1.63 11.04
CA SER A 191 2.35 -2.03 10.26
C SER A 191 2.01 -2.60 8.89
N GLU A 192 0.77 -2.92 8.61
CA GLU A 192 0.28 -3.67 7.46
C GLU A 192 0.88 -3.17 6.15
N ALA A 193 0.64 -1.94 5.73
CA ALA A 193 1.17 -1.38 4.48
C ALA A 193 2.72 -1.38 4.36
N SER A 194 3.43 -1.70 5.42
CA SER A 194 4.89 -1.81 5.41
C SER A 194 5.38 -3.26 5.30
N VAL A 195 4.46 -4.23 5.44
CA VAL A 195 4.81 -5.66 5.57
C VAL A 195 3.94 -6.60 4.73
N GLU A 196 2.88 -6.12 4.10
CA GLU A 196 1.95 -6.95 3.31
C GLU A 196 2.61 -7.63 2.09
N GLY A 197 3.44 -6.95 1.36
CA GLY A 197 4.03 -7.42 0.10
C GLY A 197 5.10 -8.51 0.23
N PHE A 198 5.18 -9.27 1.35
CA PHE A 198 6.20 -10.29 1.53
C PHE A 198 5.75 -11.70 1.15
N VAL A 199 6.53 -12.31 0.25
CA VAL A 199 6.38 -13.71 -0.16
C VAL A 199 7.53 -14.53 0.40
N LEU A 200 7.22 -15.69 0.97
CA LEU A 200 8.22 -16.61 1.55
C LEU A 200 9.15 -17.18 0.45
N PRO A 201 10.43 -17.41 0.76
CA PRO A 201 11.38 -17.99 -0.19
C PRO A 201 10.89 -19.30 -0.77
N GLY A 202 10.97 -19.44 -2.09
CA GLY A 202 10.56 -20.65 -2.82
C GLY A 202 9.13 -20.62 -3.36
N PHE A 203 8.36 -19.58 -3.06
CA PHE A 203 7.02 -19.35 -3.60
C PHE A 203 7.02 -18.23 -4.65
N SER A 204 6.08 -18.24 -5.56
CA SER A 204 5.82 -17.13 -6.47
C SER A 204 4.80 -16.17 -5.85
N VAL A 205 4.73 -14.92 -6.34
CA VAL A 205 3.81 -13.89 -5.82
C VAL A 205 2.35 -14.33 -5.87
N GLY A 206 1.91 -14.98 -6.93
CA GLY A 206 0.54 -15.50 -7.02
C GLY A 206 0.28 -16.81 -6.26
N ASP A 207 1.22 -17.29 -5.42
CA ASP A 207 1.05 -18.49 -4.61
C ASP A 207 0.73 -18.13 -3.16
N ASN A 208 -0.54 -18.18 -2.82
CA ASN A 208 -1.05 -17.86 -1.49
C ASN A 208 -0.44 -18.69 -0.35
N ALA A 209 0.14 -19.86 -0.67
CA ALA A 209 0.87 -20.64 0.33
C ALA A 209 2.17 -19.97 0.80
N GLY A 210 2.68 -19.01 0.05
CA GLY A 210 3.87 -18.22 0.37
C GLY A 210 3.57 -16.76 0.73
N SER A 211 2.39 -16.23 0.47
CA SER A 211 2.01 -14.86 0.81
C SER A 211 1.80 -14.73 2.32
N LEU A 212 2.61 -13.90 2.98
CA LEU A 212 2.46 -13.68 4.42
C LEU A 212 1.20 -12.91 4.76
N ASP A 213 0.77 -12.00 3.90
CA ASP A 213 -0.50 -11.30 4.04
C ASP A 213 -1.67 -12.29 4.04
N TYR A 214 -1.81 -13.10 2.98
CA TYR A 214 -2.83 -14.14 2.91
C TYR A 214 -2.85 -15.07 4.13
N LEU A 215 -1.67 -15.47 4.61
CA LEU A 215 -1.51 -16.41 5.72
C LEU A 215 -1.78 -15.79 7.10
N ILE A 216 -1.76 -14.46 7.20
CA ILE A 216 -1.96 -13.71 8.46
C ILE A 216 -3.33 -13.05 8.50
N ASP A 217 -3.76 -12.40 7.39
CA ASP A 217 -4.87 -11.46 7.43
C ASP A 217 -5.94 -11.60 6.35
N MET A 218 -6.00 -12.72 5.64
CA MET A 218 -6.99 -12.93 4.59
C MET A 218 -8.43 -12.68 5.07
N ARG A 219 -9.08 -11.67 4.48
CA ARG A 219 -10.43 -11.22 4.83
C ARG A 219 -11.53 -12.20 4.37
N ALA A 220 -12.71 -12.10 5.01
CA ALA A 220 -13.87 -12.94 4.70
C ALA A 220 -14.45 -12.71 3.30
N SER A 221 -14.31 -11.49 2.77
CA SER A 221 -14.76 -11.09 1.43
C SER A 221 -13.88 -11.61 0.31
N SER A 222 -12.61 -11.96 0.61
CA SER A 222 -11.65 -12.44 -0.38
C SER A 222 -11.91 -13.90 -0.79
N PRO A 223 -11.67 -14.27 -2.06
CA PRO A 223 -11.82 -15.64 -2.50
C PRO A 223 -10.85 -16.58 -1.79
N VAL A 224 -11.38 -17.64 -1.15
CA VAL A 224 -10.54 -18.63 -0.47
C VAL A 224 -9.82 -19.50 -1.48
N ASP A 225 -8.49 -19.55 -1.41
CA ASP A 225 -7.69 -20.51 -2.17
C ASP A 225 -7.98 -21.94 -1.70
N ALA A 226 -8.52 -22.76 -2.61
CA ALA A 226 -8.93 -24.13 -2.27
C ALA A 226 -7.75 -25.03 -1.83
N LYS A 227 -6.51 -24.70 -2.17
CA LYS A 227 -5.31 -25.48 -1.78
C LYS A 227 -4.81 -25.07 -0.41
N VAL A 228 -4.84 -23.78 -0.09
CA VAL A 228 -4.33 -23.21 1.16
C VAL A 228 -5.42 -23.21 2.25
N GLY A 229 -6.65 -22.94 1.88
CA GLY A 229 -7.76 -22.72 2.79
C GLY A 229 -7.74 -21.33 3.43
N TRP A 230 -8.76 -21.00 4.19
CA TRP A 230 -8.84 -19.73 4.90
C TRP A 230 -7.98 -19.76 6.16
N LYS A 231 -7.08 -18.78 6.30
CA LYS A 231 -6.03 -18.69 7.32
C LYS A 231 -6.11 -17.36 8.07
N GLY A 232 -5.24 -17.22 9.05
CA GLY A 232 -4.97 -15.97 9.71
C GLY A 232 -6.04 -15.50 10.70
N PHE A 233 -6.02 -14.20 10.96
CA PHE A 233 -6.87 -13.57 11.96
C PHE A 233 -8.34 -13.79 11.69
N HIS A 234 -8.86 -13.50 10.50
CA HIS A 234 -10.30 -13.53 10.20
C HIS A 234 -10.90 -14.95 10.17
N ALA A 235 -10.09 -15.98 9.91
CA ALA A 235 -10.54 -17.37 10.09
C ALA A 235 -10.74 -17.70 11.57
N ILE A 236 -9.90 -17.17 12.47
CA ILE A 236 -10.04 -17.28 13.93
C ILE A 236 -11.21 -16.42 14.42
N GLU A 237 -11.35 -15.20 13.91
CA GLU A 237 -12.46 -14.29 14.22
C GLU A 237 -13.81 -14.96 13.97
N ARG A 238 -14.02 -15.55 12.80
CA ARG A 238 -15.23 -16.30 12.47
C ARG A 238 -15.54 -17.35 13.55
N ASP A 239 -14.55 -18.15 13.94
CA ASP A 239 -14.75 -19.21 14.92
C ASP A 239 -15.11 -18.65 16.31
N LEU A 240 -14.46 -17.57 16.74
CA LEU A 240 -14.67 -16.96 18.04
C LEU A 240 -16.00 -16.22 18.16
N TRP A 241 -16.45 -15.50 17.09
CA TRP A 241 -17.67 -14.68 17.17
C TRP A 241 -18.88 -15.32 16.51
N GLN A 242 -18.77 -15.81 15.27
CA GLN A 242 -19.87 -16.45 14.60
C GLN A 242 -20.07 -17.88 15.10
N GLY A 243 -19.00 -18.66 15.25
CA GLY A 243 -19.05 -20.01 15.80
C GLY A 243 -19.30 -20.03 17.31
N GLY A 244 -18.88 -19.00 18.02
CA GLY A 244 -19.05 -18.87 19.46
C GLY A 244 -18.34 -19.96 20.27
N ALA A 245 -17.37 -20.67 19.68
CA ALA A 245 -16.70 -21.80 20.30
C ALA A 245 -15.26 -21.99 19.79
N ILE A 246 -14.40 -22.47 20.67
CA ILE A 246 -13.03 -22.86 20.31
C ILE A 246 -13.02 -24.35 19.96
N THR A 247 -12.76 -24.65 18.71
CA THR A 247 -12.68 -26.01 18.16
C THR A 247 -11.24 -26.49 18.01
N PRO A 248 -10.98 -27.77 17.73
CA PRO A 248 -9.64 -28.23 17.36
C PRO A 248 -9.08 -27.49 16.12
N GLY A 249 -9.96 -27.09 15.15
CA GLY A 249 -9.61 -26.28 14.00
C GLY A 249 -9.14 -24.89 14.41
N THR A 250 -9.87 -24.21 15.29
CA THR A 250 -9.48 -22.90 15.85
C THR A 250 -8.12 -22.94 16.53
N LYS A 251 -7.82 -24.01 17.27
CA LYS A 251 -6.51 -24.24 17.91
C LYS A 251 -5.38 -24.39 16.88
N ALA A 252 -5.65 -25.12 15.78
CA ALA A 252 -4.68 -25.27 14.71
C ALA A 252 -4.40 -23.93 14.00
N LEU A 253 -5.45 -23.14 13.70
CA LEU A 253 -5.33 -21.82 13.11
C LEU A 253 -4.51 -20.85 13.96
N SER A 254 -4.75 -20.83 15.28
CA SER A 254 -4.02 -19.91 16.18
C SER A 254 -2.54 -20.28 16.29
N THR A 255 -2.20 -21.57 16.33
CA THR A 255 -0.80 -22.02 16.32
C THR A 255 -0.12 -21.71 14.97
N GLU A 256 -0.83 -21.87 13.86
CA GLU A 256 -0.31 -21.54 12.52
C GLU A 256 -0.05 -20.02 12.40
N LEU A 257 -0.95 -19.18 12.89
CA LEU A 257 -0.78 -17.73 12.93
C LEU A 257 0.49 -17.31 13.69
N VAL A 258 0.77 -17.92 14.85
CA VAL A 258 2.03 -17.68 15.58
C VAL A 258 3.24 -18.00 14.72
N GLY A 259 3.19 -19.11 13.96
CA GLY A 259 4.28 -19.52 13.05
C GLY A 259 4.47 -18.55 11.89
N ASN A 260 3.40 -18.02 11.32
CA ASN A 260 3.45 -17.07 10.20
C ASN A 260 3.96 -15.70 10.65
N VAL A 261 3.52 -15.19 11.80
CA VAL A 261 4.04 -13.94 12.38
C VAL A 261 5.53 -14.09 12.78
N ALA A 262 5.97 -15.27 13.21
CA ALA A 262 7.39 -15.49 13.46
C ALA A 262 8.23 -15.38 12.17
N LYS A 263 7.74 -15.93 11.03
CA LYS A 263 8.40 -15.76 9.72
C LYS A 263 8.43 -14.29 9.29
N LEU A 264 7.34 -13.55 9.50
CA LEU A 264 7.30 -12.11 9.21
C LEU A 264 8.34 -11.36 10.06
N ASN A 265 8.48 -11.69 11.34
CA ASN A 265 9.49 -11.09 12.20
C ASN A 265 10.93 -11.30 11.67
N ASP A 266 11.24 -12.47 11.12
CA ASP A 266 12.53 -12.74 10.51
C ASP A 266 12.75 -11.90 9.23
N VAL A 267 11.69 -11.67 8.45
CA VAL A 267 11.74 -10.83 7.24
C VAL A 267 11.98 -9.37 7.58
N VAL A 268 11.25 -8.82 8.55
CA VAL A 268 11.32 -7.37 8.86
C VAL A 268 12.62 -6.97 9.56
N ALA A 269 13.36 -7.90 10.15
CA ALA A 269 14.58 -7.61 10.92
C ALA A 269 15.67 -6.86 10.11
N ASN A 270 15.65 -6.97 8.78
CA ASN A 270 16.64 -6.37 7.88
C ASN A 270 16.04 -5.40 6.87
N LEU A 271 14.81 -4.95 7.06
CA LEU A 271 14.17 -4.02 6.14
C LEU A 271 14.84 -2.67 6.12
N GLN A 272 14.97 -2.14 4.91
CA GLN A 272 15.41 -0.78 4.65
C GLN A 272 14.32 -0.09 3.82
N TYR A 273 13.90 1.06 4.29
CA TYR A 273 12.89 1.86 3.62
C TYR A 273 13.52 3.07 2.94
N LYS A 274 12.93 3.48 1.83
CA LYS A 274 13.14 4.79 1.19
C LYS A 274 12.07 5.76 1.70
N PRO A 275 12.28 7.09 1.60
CA PRO A 275 11.27 8.05 2.02
C PRO A 275 9.90 7.87 1.34
N GLU A 276 9.92 7.52 0.06
CA GLU A 276 8.69 7.26 -0.70
C GLU A 276 7.95 6.00 -0.23
N ASP A 277 8.63 4.99 0.29
CA ASP A 277 7.97 3.80 0.84
C ASP A 277 7.10 4.17 2.05
N LEU A 278 7.62 5.04 2.93
CA LEU A 278 6.86 5.55 4.07
C LEU A 278 5.67 6.42 3.62
N ALA A 279 5.89 7.22 2.58
CA ALA A 279 4.86 8.11 2.06
C ALA A 279 3.71 7.33 1.42
N ASN A 280 4.03 6.31 0.61
CA ASN A 280 3.05 5.41 0.02
C ASN A 280 2.33 4.63 1.13
N GLY A 281 3.04 3.97 2.04
CA GLY A 281 2.43 3.21 3.12
C GLY A 281 1.52 4.06 4.03
N ALA A 282 1.86 5.33 4.30
CA ALA A 282 0.96 6.23 5.02
C ALA A 282 -0.32 6.53 4.22
N SER A 283 -0.21 6.66 2.89
CA SER A 283 -1.36 6.86 2.00
C SER A 283 -2.23 5.62 1.92
N ASP A 284 -1.60 4.44 1.77
CA ASP A 284 -2.27 3.17 1.57
C ASP A 284 -3.07 2.76 2.81
N LEU A 285 -2.52 2.90 4.04
CA LEU A 285 -3.26 2.70 5.28
C LEU A 285 -4.52 3.59 5.39
N ILE A 286 -4.47 4.83 4.90
CA ILE A 286 -5.63 5.72 4.91
C ILE A 286 -6.60 5.41 3.76
N GLU A 287 -6.10 4.93 2.61
CA GLU A 287 -6.93 4.44 1.50
C GLU A 287 -7.73 3.21 1.90
N GLU A 288 -7.08 2.28 2.58
CA GLU A 288 -7.70 1.05 3.08
C GLU A 288 -8.88 1.32 4.01
N LEU A 289 -8.78 2.33 4.89
CA LEU A 289 -9.91 2.75 5.72
C LEU A 289 -11.17 3.06 4.92
N GLN A 290 -11.04 3.64 3.72
CA GLN A 290 -12.18 3.97 2.86
C GLN A 290 -12.78 2.73 2.20
N ASN A 291 -11.91 1.78 1.85
CA ASN A 291 -12.27 0.66 1.01
C ASN A 291 -12.81 -0.52 1.82
N THR A 292 -12.30 -0.75 3.02
CA THR A 292 -12.60 -1.94 3.84
C THR A 292 -13.21 -1.59 5.19
N LYS A 293 -12.53 -0.83 6.06
CA LYS A 293 -12.95 -0.60 7.43
C LYS A 293 -14.28 0.20 7.54
N ILE A 294 -14.45 1.27 6.73
CA ILE A 294 -15.69 2.06 6.71
C ILE A 294 -16.88 1.24 6.19
N THR A 295 -16.63 0.27 5.32
CA THR A 295 -17.67 -0.63 4.82
C THR A 295 -18.08 -1.69 5.84
N GLY A 296 -17.26 -1.92 6.87
CA GLY A 296 -17.47 -2.94 7.91
C GLY A 296 -17.29 -4.35 7.38
N GLU A 297 -16.46 -4.54 6.37
CA GLU A 297 -16.16 -5.86 5.82
C GLU A 297 -14.92 -6.50 6.45
N GLU A 298 -14.06 -5.70 7.05
CA GLU A 298 -12.81 -6.15 7.66
C GLU A 298 -13.11 -7.11 8.81
N GLU A 299 -13.69 -6.61 9.86
CA GLU A 299 -14.07 -7.38 11.04
C GLU A 299 -15.53 -7.87 10.93
N ALA A 300 -15.78 -8.71 9.91
CA ALA A 300 -17.12 -9.10 9.47
C ALA A 300 -17.97 -9.83 10.54
N PHE A 301 -17.35 -10.39 11.57
CA PHE A 301 -18.02 -11.17 12.61
C PHE A 301 -17.94 -10.52 13.99
N SER A 302 -16.85 -9.84 14.28
CA SER A 302 -16.58 -9.19 15.56
C SER A 302 -17.12 -7.76 15.64
N HIS A 303 -17.15 -7.08 14.50
CA HIS A 303 -17.46 -5.65 14.36
C HIS A 303 -16.53 -4.72 15.15
N ILE A 304 -15.27 -5.12 15.34
CA ILE A 304 -14.26 -4.28 15.97
C ILE A 304 -13.49 -3.38 14.98
N ASP A 305 -13.98 -3.20 13.77
CA ASP A 305 -13.37 -2.37 12.71
C ASP A 305 -12.83 -1.01 13.18
N LEU A 306 -13.43 -0.40 14.21
CA LEU A 306 -12.91 0.87 14.77
C LEU A 306 -11.59 0.71 15.55
N VAL A 307 -11.25 -0.50 15.97
CA VAL A 307 -9.92 -0.83 16.53
C VAL A 307 -8.90 -0.84 15.40
N ASP A 308 -9.21 -1.53 14.32
CA ASP A 308 -8.38 -1.62 13.12
C ASP A 308 -8.22 -0.23 12.48
N PHE A 309 -9.33 0.50 12.33
CA PHE A 309 -9.31 1.89 11.90
C PHE A 309 -8.33 2.76 12.71
N SER A 310 -8.32 2.60 14.04
CA SER A 310 -7.39 3.35 14.89
C SER A 310 -5.94 2.93 14.65
N GLY A 311 -5.71 1.65 14.39
CA GLY A 311 -4.40 1.09 14.05
C GLY A 311 -3.83 1.69 12.77
N ASN A 312 -4.62 1.68 11.68
CA ASN A 312 -4.20 2.27 10.41
C ASN A 312 -3.92 3.78 10.53
N VAL A 313 -4.77 4.53 11.24
CA VAL A 313 -4.52 5.98 11.47
C VAL A 313 -3.23 6.21 12.25
N GLU A 314 -2.98 5.42 13.29
CA GLU A 314 -1.76 5.53 14.10
C GLU A 314 -0.50 5.13 13.30
N GLY A 315 -0.58 4.08 12.48
CA GLY A 315 0.48 3.65 11.58
C GLY A 315 0.81 4.70 10.52
N ALA A 316 -0.21 5.23 9.85
CA ALA A 316 -0.07 6.31 8.87
C ALA A 316 0.53 7.58 9.50
N GLN A 317 0.09 7.95 10.70
CA GLN A 317 0.62 9.08 11.44
C GLN A 317 2.09 8.88 11.82
N GLN A 318 2.50 7.65 12.16
CA GLN A 318 3.88 7.34 12.50
C GLN A 318 4.80 7.41 11.27
N ALA A 319 4.36 6.88 10.13
CA ALA A 319 5.09 6.98 8.86
C ALA A 319 5.23 8.45 8.42
N TYR A 320 4.17 9.22 8.48
CA TYR A 320 4.18 10.65 8.23
C TYR A 320 5.11 11.41 9.20
N ALA A 321 5.05 11.12 10.49
CA ALA A 321 5.88 11.77 11.51
C ALA A 321 7.38 11.58 11.24
N ALA A 322 7.78 10.43 10.72
CA ALA A 322 9.17 10.16 10.31
C ALA A 322 9.61 11.02 9.11
N LEU A 323 8.69 11.37 8.20
CA LEU A 323 8.97 12.22 7.03
C LEU A 323 8.79 13.71 7.32
N ARG A 324 7.96 14.07 8.28
CA ARG A 324 7.50 15.42 8.57
C ARG A 324 8.63 16.46 8.66
N PRO A 325 9.76 16.22 9.38
CA PRO A 325 10.83 17.21 9.49
C PRO A 325 11.52 17.55 8.15
N GLY A 326 11.63 16.57 7.25
CA GLY A 326 12.12 16.76 5.88
C GLY A 326 11.06 17.44 5.01
N LEU A 327 9.82 16.96 5.07
CA LEU A 327 8.70 17.49 4.31
C LEU A 327 8.40 18.96 4.64
N GLU A 328 8.57 19.38 5.90
CA GLU A 328 8.42 20.79 6.31
C GLU A 328 9.37 21.73 5.57
N LYS A 329 10.57 21.24 5.20
CA LYS A 329 11.54 22.02 4.42
C LYS A 329 11.25 22.01 2.92
N ILE A 330 10.49 21.02 2.45
CA ILE A 330 10.09 20.85 1.05
C ILE A 330 8.79 21.64 0.79
N ASP A 331 7.78 21.44 1.64
CA ASP A 331 6.45 22.01 1.50
C ASP A 331 5.74 22.14 2.87
N GLY A 332 6.06 23.21 3.58
CA GLY A 332 5.48 23.49 4.90
C GLY A 332 3.96 23.72 4.88
N ASN A 333 3.38 24.13 3.74
CA ASN A 333 1.93 24.29 3.62
C ASN A 333 1.24 22.92 3.58
N LEU A 334 1.79 21.96 2.85
CA LEU A 334 1.28 20.60 2.84
C LEU A 334 1.38 19.96 4.22
N VAL A 335 2.49 20.18 4.95
CA VAL A 335 2.65 19.71 6.35
C VAL A 335 1.53 20.25 7.24
N ASN A 336 1.27 21.56 7.21
CA ASN A 336 0.21 22.17 8.00
C ASN A 336 -1.18 21.60 7.65
N GLN A 337 -1.43 21.31 6.39
CA GLN A 337 -2.67 20.72 5.92
C GLN A 337 -2.84 19.31 6.45
N ILE A 338 -1.83 18.45 6.31
CA ILE A 338 -1.84 17.06 6.79
C ILE A 338 -1.99 17.01 8.31
N ASP A 339 -1.25 17.86 9.05
CA ASP A 339 -1.38 17.96 10.50
C ASP A 339 -2.82 18.26 10.95
N GLN A 340 -3.49 19.21 10.28
CA GLN A 340 -4.90 19.55 10.58
C GLN A 340 -5.85 18.40 10.23
N GLN A 341 -5.60 17.70 9.14
CA GLN A 341 -6.42 16.57 8.70
C GLN A 341 -6.28 15.36 9.66
N PHE A 342 -5.08 15.03 10.13
CA PHE A 342 -4.90 14.03 11.18
C PHE A 342 -5.66 14.42 12.47
N GLN A 343 -5.58 15.70 12.88
CA GLN A 343 -6.33 16.16 14.05
C GLN A 343 -7.85 16.01 13.87
N ALA A 344 -8.36 16.23 12.66
CA ALA A 344 -9.79 16.05 12.37
C ALA A 344 -10.19 14.56 12.47
N VAL A 345 -9.38 13.65 11.92
CA VAL A 345 -9.62 12.21 12.01
C VAL A 345 -9.59 11.74 13.47
N LEU A 346 -8.54 12.07 14.22
CA LEU A 346 -8.39 11.68 15.62
C LEU A 346 -9.57 12.21 16.48
N LYS A 347 -10.01 13.44 16.24
CA LYS A 347 -11.17 14.00 16.93
C LYS A 347 -12.47 13.23 16.67
N VAL A 348 -12.65 12.74 15.44
CA VAL A 348 -13.82 11.93 15.10
C VAL A 348 -13.71 10.57 15.77
N LEU A 349 -12.52 9.92 15.73
CA LEU A 349 -12.26 8.63 16.39
C LEU A 349 -12.48 8.70 17.91
N ASP A 350 -12.08 9.78 18.57
CA ASP A 350 -12.30 9.95 20.00
C ASP A 350 -13.79 9.87 20.38
N GLY A 351 -14.69 10.22 19.47
CA GLY A 351 -16.14 10.08 19.67
C GLY A 351 -16.64 8.64 19.74
N TYR A 352 -15.82 7.68 19.35
CA TYR A 352 -16.15 6.25 19.37
C TYR A 352 -15.43 5.48 20.49
N ARG A 353 -14.60 6.14 21.30
CA ARG A 353 -13.92 5.48 22.40
C ARG A 353 -14.92 4.95 23.44
N ASP A 354 -14.68 3.70 23.83
CA ASP A 354 -15.39 3.01 24.91
C ASP A 354 -14.40 2.10 25.65
N PRO A 355 -13.87 2.54 26.78
CA PRO A 355 -12.88 1.75 27.55
C PRO A 355 -13.41 0.41 28.05
N SER A 356 -14.74 0.19 28.03
CA SER A 356 -15.35 -1.08 28.43
C SER A 356 -15.48 -2.09 27.27
N ALA A 357 -15.35 -1.61 26.04
CA ALA A 357 -15.43 -2.46 24.83
C ALA A 357 -14.08 -3.09 24.49
N LEU A 358 -14.12 -4.17 23.72
CA LEU A 358 -12.92 -4.82 23.18
C LEU A 358 -12.09 -3.81 22.35
N GLY A 359 -10.81 -3.75 22.62
CA GLY A 359 -9.92 -2.81 21.95
C GLY A 359 -10.14 -1.33 22.29
N GLY A 360 -11.07 -1.00 23.20
CA GLY A 360 -11.30 0.37 23.68
C GLY A 360 -12.15 1.26 22.78
N TYR A 361 -12.87 0.67 21.81
CA TYR A 361 -13.77 1.35 20.88
C TYR A 361 -15.14 0.66 20.83
N ARG A 362 -16.18 1.42 20.54
CA ARG A 362 -17.52 0.89 20.30
C ARG A 362 -17.50 -0.06 19.11
N LEU A 363 -18.34 -1.10 19.14
CA LEU A 363 -18.51 -1.99 18.00
C LEU A 363 -19.08 -1.21 16.79
N TYR A 364 -18.52 -1.42 15.62
CA TYR A 364 -18.94 -0.82 14.36
C TYR A 364 -20.05 -1.66 13.72
N THR A 365 -21.17 -1.78 14.45
CA THR A 365 -22.32 -2.56 13.99
C THR A 365 -22.92 -2.00 12.71
N PRO A 366 -23.71 -2.80 11.95
CA PRO A 366 -24.41 -2.32 10.76
C PRO A 366 -25.24 -1.06 11.00
N GLU A 367 -25.84 -0.90 12.21
CA GLU A 367 -26.63 0.28 12.59
C GLU A 367 -25.73 1.51 12.77
N LEU A 368 -24.59 1.38 13.45
CA LEU A 368 -23.64 2.46 13.61
C LEU A 368 -23.05 2.87 12.26
N ARG A 369 -22.67 1.89 11.44
CA ARG A 369 -22.18 2.10 10.08
C ARG A 369 -23.17 2.88 9.21
N ALA A 370 -24.43 2.50 9.21
CA ALA A 370 -25.47 3.16 8.43
C ALA A 370 -25.62 4.66 8.75
N THR A 371 -25.29 5.06 10.00
CA THR A 371 -25.38 6.47 10.45
C THR A 371 -24.07 7.23 10.28
N ASP A 372 -22.93 6.58 10.45
CA ASP A 372 -21.65 7.25 10.68
C ASP A 372 -20.61 7.06 9.56
N ALA A 373 -20.82 6.15 8.60
CA ALA A 373 -19.88 5.92 7.48
C ALA A 373 -19.56 7.23 6.72
N THR A 374 -20.58 8.02 6.38
CA THR A 374 -20.37 9.30 5.70
C THR A 374 -19.53 10.29 6.52
N LYS A 375 -19.68 10.29 7.85
CA LYS A 375 -18.91 11.16 8.76
C LYS A 375 -17.44 10.73 8.81
N LEU A 376 -17.16 9.43 8.80
CA LEU A 376 -15.81 8.89 8.75
C LEU A 376 -15.17 9.21 7.40
N THR A 377 -15.85 8.94 6.29
CA THR A 377 -15.37 9.25 4.93
C THR A 377 -15.03 10.73 4.78
N ALA A 378 -15.84 11.63 5.32
CA ALA A 378 -15.64 13.07 5.20
C ALA A 378 -14.33 13.59 5.81
N VAL A 379 -13.75 12.89 6.79
CA VAL A 379 -12.46 13.26 7.40
C VAL A 379 -11.29 12.46 6.83
N ILE A 380 -11.53 11.23 6.33
CA ILE A 380 -10.50 10.37 5.77
C ILE A 380 -10.11 10.80 4.37
N GLN A 381 -11.08 11.05 3.49
CA GLN A 381 -10.82 11.39 2.09
C GLN A 381 -9.87 12.59 1.89
N PRO A 382 -10.02 13.73 2.59
CA PRO A 382 -9.06 14.82 2.47
C PRO A 382 -7.64 14.45 2.94
N LEU A 383 -7.52 13.64 3.99
CA LEU A 383 -6.23 13.18 4.50
C LEU A 383 -5.54 12.27 3.47
N HIS A 384 -6.25 11.30 2.90
CA HIS A 384 -5.75 10.44 1.83
C HIS A 384 -5.25 11.27 0.63
N GLN A 385 -6.08 12.22 0.14
CA GLN A 385 -5.70 13.10 -0.97
C GLN A 385 -4.40 13.88 -0.72
N SER A 386 -4.16 14.31 0.51
CA SER A 386 -2.92 15.02 0.85
C SER A 386 -1.72 14.06 0.95
N LEU A 387 -1.88 12.91 1.62
CA LEU A 387 -0.83 11.91 1.79
C LEU A 387 -0.37 11.33 0.46
N SER A 388 -1.28 11.05 -0.49
CA SER A 388 -0.96 10.50 -1.81
C SER A 388 -0.01 11.39 -2.64
N THR A 389 0.16 12.67 -2.27
CA THR A 389 1.09 13.58 -2.95
C THR A 389 2.51 13.56 -2.35
N VAL A 390 2.68 12.99 -1.15
CA VAL A 390 3.93 13.09 -0.37
C VAL A 390 5.08 12.35 -1.04
N ALA A 391 4.83 11.14 -1.58
CA ALA A 391 5.85 10.32 -2.23
C ALA A 391 6.56 11.08 -3.35
N GLN A 392 5.82 11.74 -4.23
CA GLN A 392 6.38 12.56 -5.31
C GLN A 392 7.22 13.75 -4.77
N LYS A 393 6.80 14.35 -3.64
CA LYS A 393 7.53 15.47 -3.03
C LYS A 393 8.88 15.04 -2.47
N VAL A 394 8.92 13.92 -1.74
CA VAL A 394 10.16 13.47 -1.08
C VAL A 394 11.20 12.93 -2.07
N VAL A 395 10.78 12.29 -3.18
CA VAL A 395 11.72 11.83 -4.22
C VAL A 395 12.25 12.98 -5.07
N SER A 396 11.53 14.09 -5.16
CA SER A 396 11.93 15.28 -5.92
C SER A 396 12.78 16.26 -5.10
N ALA A 397 12.93 16.02 -3.81
CA ALA A 397 13.71 16.89 -2.92
C ALA A 397 15.21 16.58 -3.04
N ASN A 398 15.97 17.52 -3.59
CA ASN A 398 17.42 17.50 -3.70
C ASN A 398 18.06 18.44 -2.67
#